data_f5303106615a25b6232b11508c76c4d1
#
_entry.id   f5303106615a25b6232b11508c76c4d1
#
_cell.length_a   1.000
_cell.length_b   1.000
_cell.length_c   1.000
_cell.angle_alpha   90.00
_cell.angle_beta   90.00
_cell.angle_gamma   90.00
#
_symmetry.space_group_name_H-M   'P 1'
#
loop_
_entity.id
_entity.type
_entity.pdbx_description
1 polymer ?
#
loop_
_entity_poly.entity_id
_entity_poly.type
_entity_poly.pdbx_seq_one_letter_code
_entity_poly.pdbx_strand_id
1 'polypeptide(L)'
;MRRVIPVPEDPAAVGLASETVHQTPIFTLEPEPEGASLRIEALVSAAFGPGRLAKTAERLREGNQILPQLSAVARVEGEIVGTVRVWPIRIGAARSTFLGPIAVDPACRCLRIGEALVRFVCETAEAKGLSVLLVGDPPYFGRFGFVQAPKAILPGPVNPGRVLIWMPQGQCDVPAGAVQKGW
;
A
#
# COMPACT_ATOMS: atom_id res chain seq x y z
N MET A 1 17.48 1.62 4.26
CA MET A 1 17.96 2.80 3.49
C MET A 1 16.83 3.81 3.49
N ARG A 2 17.03 5.02 4.03
CA ARG A 2 16.00 6.07 4.05
C ARG A 2 15.90 6.72 2.67
N ARG A 3 14.70 6.74 2.09
CA ARG A 3 14.44 7.42 0.82
C ARG A 3 13.68 8.72 1.11
N VAL A 4 14.29 9.86 0.76
CA VAL A 4 13.65 11.19 0.84
C VAL A 4 12.90 11.43 -0.46
N ILE A 5 11.61 11.72 -0.37
CA ILE A 5 10.75 11.93 -1.55
C ILE A 5 10.23 13.38 -1.49
N PRO A 6 10.59 14.26 -2.46
CA PRO A 6 9.96 15.57 -2.59
C PRO A 6 8.52 15.41 -3.10
N VAL A 7 7.61 16.23 -2.61
CA VAL A 7 6.22 16.31 -3.11
C VAL A 7 6.25 17.03 -4.46
N PRO A 8 5.60 16.53 -5.54
CA PRO A 8 5.51 17.23 -6.82
C PRO A 8 4.70 18.53 -6.68
N GLU A 9 5.22 19.61 -7.25
CA GLU A 9 4.56 20.93 -7.28
C GLU A 9 3.29 20.88 -8.16
N ASP A 10 2.22 21.53 -7.70
CA ASP A 10 1.01 21.72 -8.48
C ASP A 10 1.22 22.89 -9.47
N PRO A 11 1.11 22.70 -10.80
CA PRO A 11 1.39 23.74 -11.78
C PRO A 11 0.38 24.90 -11.81
N ALA A 12 -0.64 24.91 -10.97
CA ALA A 12 -1.69 25.94 -10.96
C ALA A 12 -1.43 27.14 -10.01
N ALA A 13 -0.33 27.17 -9.27
CA ALA A 13 -0.06 28.22 -8.29
C ALA A 13 1.05 29.19 -8.75
N VAL A 14 0.89 29.86 -9.89
CA VAL A 14 1.73 30.99 -10.29
C VAL A 14 0.93 32.29 -10.21
N GLY A 15 1.09 33.02 -9.12
CA GLY A 15 0.50 34.35 -8.97
C GLY A 15 0.77 35.03 -7.64
N LEU A 16 1.79 35.92 -7.61
CA LEU A 16 2.05 37.07 -6.71
C LEU A 16 2.65 36.81 -5.31
N ALA A 17 3.95 36.99 -5.29
CA ALA A 17 4.80 37.72 -4.32
C ALA A 17 4.38 37.73 -2.86
N SER A 18 5.00 36.87 -2.09
CA SER A 18 5.64 37.19 -0.80
C SER A 18 6.51 35.99 -0.46
N GLU A 19 7.83 36.20 -0.32
CA GLU A 19 8.81 35.14 -0.01
C GLU A 19 8.59 34.59 1.41
N THR A 20 7.57 33.78 1.56
CA THR A 20 7.55 32.76 2.60
C THR A 20 8.03 31.50 1.88
N VAL A 21 9.26 31.09 2.10
CA VAL A 21 9.76 29.78 1.69
C VAL A 21 8.84 28.76 2.35
N HIS A 22 7.78 28.37 1.66
CA HIS A 22 6.99 27.20 2.03
C HIS A 22 7.90 26.00 1.75
N GLN A 23 8.69 25.61 2.76
CA GLN A 23 9.34 24.32 2.73
C GLN A 23 8.22 23.29 2.58
N THR A 24 8.10 22.74 1.38
CA THR A 24 7.21 21.61 1.11
C THR A 24 7.55 20.53 2.16
N PRO A 25 6.62 20.09 2.96
CA PRO A 25 6.91 19.14 4.02
C PRO A 25 7.48 17.88 3.38
N ILE A 26 8.75 17.62 3.70
CA ILE A 26 9.48 16.45 3.21
C ILE A 26 9.08 15.28 4.10
N PHE A 27 8.54 14.23 3.50
CA PHE A 27 8.35 12.96 4.20
C PHE A 27 9.40 11.94 3.78
N THR A 28 9.71 11.02 4.66
CA THR A 28 10.61 9.90 4.39
C THR A 28 9.85 8.58 4.42
N LEU A 29 10.22 7.65 3.53
CA LEU A 29 9.80 6.26 3.63
C LEU A 29 10.95 5.43 4.22
N GLU A 30 10.61 4.61 5.20
CA GLU A 30 11.55 3.70 5.85
C GLU A 30 10.89 2.37 6.19
N PRO A 31 11.65 1.29 6.39
CA PRO A 31 11.12 0.03 6.91
C PRO A 31 10.36 0.25 8.21
N GLU A 32 9.36 -0.59 8.48
CA GLU A 32 8.64 -0.56 9.76
C GLU A 32 9.63 -0.77 10.91
N PRO A 33 9.81 0.20 11.84
CA PRO A 33 10.75 0.06 12.94
C PRO A 33 10.19 -0.86 14.03
N GLU A 34 11.09 -1.49 14.78
CA GLU A 34 10.70 -2.26 15.97
C GLU A 34 9.93 -1.38 16.96
N GLY A 35 8.88 -1.93 17.56
CA GLY A 35 8.04 -1.21 18.52
C GLY A 35 7.00 -0.26 17.91
N ALA A 36 6.98 -0.05 16.60
CA ALA A 36 6.02 0.85 15.93
C ALA A 36 4.58 0.30 15.85
N SER A 37 4.37 -0.95 16.23
CA SER A 37 3.09 -1.65 16.04
C SER A 37 1.89 -0.91 16.63
N LEU A 38 2.02 -0.31 17.82
CA LEU A 38 0.92 0.44 18.46
C LEU A 38 0.54 1.70 17.64
N ARG A 39 1.52 2.47 17.15
CA ARG A 39 1.25 3.66 16.33
C ARG A 39 0.62 3.27 15.00
N ILE A 40 1.11 2.21 14.36
CA ILE A 40 0.57 1.69 13.11
C ILE A 40 -0.86 1.20 13.29
N GLU A 41 -1.15 0.46 14.37
CA GLU A 41 -2.51 0.01 14.67
C GLU A 41 -3.46 1.19 14.93
N ALA A 42 -3.00 2.25 15.58
CA ALA A 42 -3.79 3.46 15.77
C ALA A 42 -4.14 4.12 14.42
N LEU A 43 -3.17 4.27 13.49
CA LEU A 43 -3.41 4.80 12.15
C LEU A 43 -4.41 3.95 11.35
N VAL A 44 -4.22 2.62 11.37
CA VAL A 44 -5.10 1.68 10.66
C VAL A 44 -6.50 1.70 11.26
N SER A 45 -6.64 1.74 12.58
CA SER A 45 -7.93 1.80 13.26
C SER A 45 -8.67 3.11 12.98
N ALA A 46 -7.95 4.24 12.93
CA ALA A 46 -8.52 5.52 12.56
C ALA A 46 -9.00 5.56 11.09
N ALA A 47 -8.26 4.89 10.17
CA ALA A 47 -8.60 4.86 8.76
C ALA A 47 -9.77 3.93 8.40
N PHE A 48 -9.89 2.79 9.07
CA PHE A 48 -10.81 1.71 8.67
C PHE A 48 -11.89 1.39 9.70
N GLY A 49 -11.77 1.85 10.92
CA GLY A 49 -12.67 1.53 12.02
C GLY A 49 -12.59 0.06 12.49
N PRO A 50 -13.39 -0.31 13.50
CA PRO A 50 -13.36 -1.64 14.09
C PRO A 50 -13.88 -2.75 13.16
N GLY A 51 -14.75 -2.41 12.20
CA GLY A 51 -15.30 -3.36 11.22
C GLY A 51 -14.25 -3.94 10.26
N ARG A 52 -13.01 -3.46 10.28
CA ARG A 52 -11.93 -4.00 9.44
C ARG A 52 -11.61 -5.47 9.71
N LEU A 53 -11.73 -5.89 10.98
CA LEU A 53 -11.41 -7.26 11.41
C LEU A 53 -12.38 -8.31 10.84
N ALA A 54 -13.59 -7.91 10.47
CA ALA A 54 -14.58 -8.77 9.83
C ALA A 54 -14.39 -8.91 8.30
N LYS A 55 -13.48 -8.14 7.70
CA LYS A 55 -13.26 -8.15 6.25
C LYS A 55 -12.44 -9.37 5.81
N THR A 56 -12.74 -9.89 4.63
CA THR A 56 -12.02 -11.01 4.00
C THR A 56 -10.51 -10.83 3.96
N ALA A 57 -10.02 -9.61 3.76
CA ALA A 57 -8.61 -9.27 3.78
C ALA A 57 -7.90 -9.66 5.10
N GLU A 58 -8.60 -9.64 6.24
CA GLU A 58 -8.03 -10.01 7.53
C GLU A 58 -7.67 -11.51 7.59
N ARG A 59 -8.46 -12.36 6.94
CA ARG A 59 -8.17 -13.80 6.87
C ARG A 59 -6.83 -14.14 6.21
N LEU A 60 -6.33 -13.24 5.33
CA LEU A 60 -5.02 -13.41 4.70
C LEU A 60 -3.87 -12.89 5.58
N ARG A 61 -4.17 -12.08 6.59
CA ARG A 61 -3.20 -11.46 7.51
C ARG A 61 -3.06 -12.25 8.81
N GLU A 62 -4.18 -12.74 9.33
CA GLU A 62 -4.23 -13.48 10.59
C GLU A 62 -3.29 -14.69 10.58
N GLY A 63 -2.34 -14.74 11.53
CA GLY A 63 -1.32 -15.78 11.62
C GLY A 63 -0.31 -15.80 10.46
N ASN A 64 -0.31 -14.80 9.58
CA ASN A 64 0.69 -14.59 8.55
C ASN A 64 1.77 -13.60 9.06
N GLN A 65 2.94 -13.58 8.42
CA GLN A 65 4.02 -12.66 8.73
C GLN A 65 4.17 -11.63 7.61
N ILE A 66 4.38 -10.37 7.96
CA ILE A 66 4.62 -9.32 6.96
C ILE A 66 5.92 -9.59 6.19
N LEU A 67 6.01 -9.06 4.98
CA LEU A 67 7.25 -8.96 4.22
C LEU A 67 7.92 -7.61 4.53
N PRO A 68 8.91 -7.56 5.45
CA PRO A 68 9.46 -6.27 5.91
C PRO A 68 10.05 -5.45 4.78
N GLN A 69 10.62 -6.11 3.76
CA GLN A 69 11.22 -5.44 2.61
C GLN A 69 10.22 -4.79 1.64
N LEU A 70 8.93 -5.17 1.72
CA LEU A 70 7.84 -4.57 0.95
C LEU A 70 6.92 -3.72 1.83
N SER A 71 7.12 -3.72 3.15
CA SER A 71 6.34 -2.94 4.10
C SER A 71 7.11 -1.68 4.49
N ALA A 72 6.40 -0.57 4.68
CA ALA A 72 7.04 0.70 5.00
C ALA A 72 6.14 1.58 5.87
N VAL A 73 6.78 2.51 6.56
CA VAL A 73 6.14 3.65 7.21
C VAL A 73 6.59 4.95 6.55
N ALA A 74 5.69 5.93 6.56
CA ALA A 74 6.01 7.31 6.18
C ALA A 74 6.15 8.17 7.44
N ARG A 75 7.20 9.00 7.50
CA ARG A 75 7.40 9.97 8.58
C ARG A 75 7.40 11.39 8.07
N VAL A 76 6.80 12.26 8.85
CA VAL A 76 6.88 13.72 8.74
C VAL A 76 7.38 14.23 10.09
N GLU A 77 8.43 15.03 10.10
CA GLU A 77 9.02 15.59 11.34
C GLU A 77 9.33 14.53 12.42
N GLY A 78 9.70 13.33 12.00
CA GLY A 78 9.99 12.21 12.91
C GLY A 78 8.78 11.37 13.32
N GLU A 79 7.55 11.85 13.11
CA GLU A 79 6.33 11.13 13.48
C GLU A 79 5.86 10.18 12.37
N ILE A 80 5.41 8.98 12.72
CA ILE A 80 4.80 8.04 11.77
C ILE A 80 3.39 8.53 11.43
N VAL A 81 3.20 8.95 10.17
CA VAL A 81 1.95 9.48 9.64
C VAL A 81 1.34 8.62 8.53
N GLY A 82 2.05 7.59 8.09
CA GLY A 82 1.54 6.65 7.10
C GLY A 82 2.17 5.27 7.23
N THR A 83 1.49 4.26 6.72
CA THR A 83 1.96 2.87 6.73
C THR A 83 1.40 2.09 5.56
N VAL A 84 2.18 1.13 5.07
CA VAL A 84 1.75 0.04 4.22
C VAL A 84 2.37 -1.26 4.70
N ARG A 85 1.55 -2.30 4.85
CA ARG A 85 2.03 -3.66 5.14
C ARG A 85 1.72 -4.57 3.97
N VAL A 86 2.64 -5.49 3.69
CA VAL A 86 2.54 -6.46 2.59
C VAL A 86 2.79 -7.85 3.15
N TRP A 87 1.99 -8.80 2.70
CA TRP A 87 1.94 -10.17 3.20
C TRP A 87 2.22 -11.16 2.08
N PRO A 88 2.95 -12.25 2.33
CA PRO A 88 3.10 -13.33 1.35
C PRO A 88 1.77 -14.06 1.17
N ILE A 89 1.41 -14.31 -0.08
CA ILE A 89 0.25 -15.11 -0.47
C ILE A 89 0.57 -15.99 -1.67
N ARG A 90 -0.29 -16.99 -1.90
CA ARG A 90 -0.36 -17.70 -3.17
C ARG A 90 -1.69 -17.41 -3.85
N ILE A 91 -1.67 -17.38 -5.19
CA ILE A 91 -2.86 -17.38 -6.03
C ILE A 91 -2.77 -18.66 -6.88
N GLY A 92 -3.54 -19.69 -6.53
CA GLY A 92 -3.29 -21.04 -7.06
C GLY A 92 -1.86 -21.49 -6.75
N ALA A 93 -1.07 -21.83 -7.76
CA ALA A 93 0.34 -22.22 -7.62
C ALA A 93 1.32 -21.03 -7.60
N ALA A 94 0.88 -19.84 -8.03
CA ALA A 94 1.75 -18.67 -8.17
C ALA A 94 2.05 -18.02 -6.83
N ARG A 95 3.33 -17.68 -6.58
CA ARG A 95 3.72 -16.78 -5.48
C ARG A 95 3.31 -15.35 -5.80
N SER A 96 2.71 -14.68 -4.84
CA SER A 96 2.24 -13.31 -4.96
C SER A 96 2.32 -12.61 -3.62
N THR A 97 1.97 -11.34 -3.57
CA THR A 97 1.90 -10.57 -2.33
C THR A 97 0.53 -9.93 -2.18
N PHE A 98 0.12 -9.68 -0.94
CA PHE A 98 -1.12 -9.00 -0.61
C PHE A 98 -0.82 -7.66 0.06
N LEU A 99 -1.16 -6.56 -0.62
CA LEU A 99 -0.99 -5.21 -0.12
C LEU A 99 -2.14 -4.82 0.80
N GLY A 100 -1.81 -4.42 2.00
CA GLY A 100 -2.72 -3.83 2.96
C GLY A 100 -2.54 -4.36 4.39
N PRO A 101 -2.90 -3.55 5.38
CA PRO A 101 -3.53 -2.24 5.23
C PRO A 101 -2.58 -1.17 4.69
N ILE A 102 -3.16 -0.16 4.04
CA ILE A 102 -2.49 1.10 3.75
C ILE A 102 -3.29 2.20 4.46
N ALA A 103 -2.64 2.99 5.30
CA ALA A 103 -3.27 4.05 6.07
C ALA A 103 -2.37 5.29 6.10
N VAL A 104 -2.99 6.47 6.04
CA VAL A 104 -2.31 7.77 6.14
C VAL A 104 -3.14 8.65 7.07
N ASP A 105 -2.46 9.36 7.96
CA ASP A 105 -3.06 10.35 8.85
C ASP A 105 -3.87 11.35 8.01
N PRO A 106 -5.14 11.61 8.36
CA PRO A 106 -5.98 12.57 7.64
C PRO A 106 -5.34 13.96 7.48
N ALA A 107 -4.57 14.41 8.46
CA ALA A 107 -3.87 15.69 8.42
C ALA A 107 -2.76 15.76 7.35
N CYS A 108 -2.25 14.58 6.92
CA CYS A 108 -1.15 14.47 5.96
C CYS A 108 -1.59 14.01 4.56
N ARG A 109 -2.90 13.95 4.27
CA ARG A 109 -3.41 13.44 2.99
C ARG A 109 -2.97 14.27 1.78
N CYS A 110 -2.82 15.57 1.94
CA CYS A 110 -2.36 16.49 0.89
C CYS A 110 -0.92 16.18 0.42
N LEU A 111 -0.12 15.49 1.23
CA LEU A 111 1.27 15.14 0.93
C LEU A 111 1.43 13.96 -0.04
N ARG A 112 0.35 13.36 -0.51
CA ARG A 112 0.36 12.21 -1.45
C ARG A 112 1.13 10.99 -0.92
N ILE A 113 1.26 10.86 0.40
CA ILE A 113 1.97 9.76 1.07
C ILE A 113 1.41 8.39 0.66
N GLY A 114 0.08 8.27 0.53
CA GLY A 114 -0.55 7.02 0.07
C GLY A 114 -0.08 6.59 -1.31
N GLU A 115 0.11 7.53 -2.24
CA GLU A 115 0.64 7.24 -3.57
C GLU A 115 2.10 6.77 -3.51
N ALA A 116 2.92 7.43 -2.70
CA ALA A 116 4.32 7.07 -2.54
C ALA A 116 4.48 5.67 -1.92
N LEU A 117 3.62 5.32 -0.94
CA LEU A 117 3.59 3.98 -0.34
C LEU A 117 3.21 2.90 -1.36
N VAL A 118 2.19 3.14 -2.22
CA VAL A 118 1.82 2.20 -3.27
C VAL A 118 2.95 2.01 -4.29
N ARG A 119 3.56 3.12 -4.76
CA ARG A 119 4.70 3.06 -5.69
C ARG A 119 5.89 2.31 -5.12
N PHE A 120 6.24 2.57 -3.86
CA PHE A 120 7.29 1.85 -3.14
C PHE A 120 7.06 0.34 -3.17
N VAL A 121 5.82 -0.11 -2.91
CA VAL A 121 5.48 -1.54 -2.95
C VAL A 121 5.62 -2.10 -4.36
N CYS A 122 5.08 -1.42 -5.39
CA CYS A 122 5.17 -1.89 -6.77
C CYS A 122 6.62 -1.96 -7.26
N GLU A 123 7.44 -0.93 -7.02
CA GLU A 123 8.86 -0.90 -7.40
C GLU A 123 9.66 -2.02 -6.71
N THR A 124 9.38 -2.27 -5.41
CA THR A 124 10.07 -3.32 -4.67
C THR A 124 9.61 -4.71 -5.09
N ALA A 125 8.33 -4.88 -5.40
CA ALA A 125 7.77 -6.12 -5.94
C ALA A 125 8.30 -6.42 -7.35
N GLU A 126 8.45 -5.38 -8.21
CA GLU A 126 9.10 -5.47 -9.52
C GLU A 126 10.48 -6.11 -9.43
N ALA A 127 11.33 -5.57 -8.55
CA ALA A 127 12.70 -6.05 -8.34
C ALA A 127 12.76 -7.52 -7.87
N LYS A 128 11.64 -8.06 -7.38
CA LYS A 128 11.52 -9.46 -6.90
C LYS A 128 10.71 -10.35 -7.85
N GLY A 129 10.18 -9.81 -8.94
CA GLY A 129 9.31 -10.52 -9.87
C GLY A 129 8.01 -11.02 -9.21
N LEU A 130 7.48 -10.29 -8.22
CA LEU A 130 6.27 -10.66 -7.48
C LEU A 130 5.09 -9.78 -7.89
N SER A 131 3.95 -10.39 -8.16
CA SER A 131 2.69 -9.67 -8.33
C SER A 131 2.16 -9.18 -6.98
N VAL A 132 1.33 -8.12 -7.02
CA VAL A 132 0.73 -7.48 -5.85
C VAL A 132 -0.78 -7.49 -5.95
N LEU A 133 -1.45 -8.28 -5.13
CA LEU A 133 -2.91 -8.33 -5.01
C LEU A 133 -3.39 -7.36 -3.93
N LEU A 134 -4.54 -6.74 -4.13
CA LEU A 134 -5.22 -5.95 -3.11
C LEU A 134 -6.75 -5.97 -3.29
N VAL A 135 -7.47 -5.48 -2.29
CA VAL A 135 -8.90 -5.16 -2.38
C VAL A 135 -9.05 -3.65 -2.21
N GLY A 136 -9.38 -2.95 -3.29
CA GLY A 136 -9.37 -1.49 -3.30
C GLY A 136 -10.33 -0.87 -4.30
N ASP A 137 -10.19 0.44 -4.49
CA ASP A 137 -10.99 1.22 -5.43
C ASP A 137 -10.31 1.22 -6.81
N PRO A 138 -10.96 0.68 -7.87
CA PRO A 138 -10.35 0.57 -9.19
C PRO A 138 -9.88 1.91 -9.78
N PRO A 139 -10.65 3.02 -9.73
CA PRO A 139 -10.19 4.33 -10.21
C PRO A 139 -8.93 4.81 -9.49
N TYR A 140 -8.81 4.57 -8.18
CA TYR A 140 -7.63 4.99 -7.43
C TYR A 140 -6.40 4.14 -7.78
N PHE A 141 -6.51 2.82 -7.69
CA PHE A 141 -5.37 1.92 -7.90
C PHE A 141 -5.01 1.71 -9.37
N GLY A 142 -5.95 1.89 -10.30
CA GLY A 142 -5.69 1.84 -11.74
C GLY A 142 -4.61 2.82 -12.19
N ARG A 143 -4.46 3.97 -11.51
CA ARG A 143 -3.39 4.96 -11.79
C ARG A 143 -1.98 4.41 -11.57
N PHE A 144 -1.85 3.31 -10.82
CA PHE A 144 -0.59 2.63 -10.56
C PHE A 144 -0.39 1.37 -11.42
N GLY A 145 -1.31 1.10 -12.35
CA GLY A 145 -1.26 -0.07 -13.21
C GLY A 145 -1.94 -1.32 -12.64
N PHE A 146 -2.71 -1.17 -11.54
CA PHE A 146 -3.53 -2.29 -11.06
C PHE A 146 -4.71 -2.54 -12.00
N VAL A 147 -4.96 -3.79 -12.30
CA VAL A 147 -6.09 -4.27 -13.11
C VAL A 147 -6.96 -5.23 -12.30
N GLN A 148 -8.20 -5.46 -12.73
CA GLN A 148 -9.08 -6.42 -12.08
C GLN A 148 -8.55 -7.85 -12.19
N ALA A 149 -8.67 -8.61 -11.11
CA ALA A 149 -8.26 -10.02 -11.01
C ALA A 149 -9.46 -10.92 -10.66
N PRO A 150 -10.46 -11.07 -11.53
CA PRO A 150 -11.70 -11.77 -11.21
C PRO A 150 -11.52 -13.26 -10.97
N LYS A 151 -10.40 -13.83 -11.39
CA LYS A 151 -10.05 -15.24 -11.19
C LYS A 151 -9.27 -15.51 -9.90
N ALA A 152 -8.91 -14.46 -9.13
CA ALA A 152 -8.31 -14.61 -7.81
C ALA A 152 -9.41 -14.75 -6.76
N ILE A 153 -9.59 -15.94 -6.21
CA ILE A 153 -10.68 -16.29 -5.29
C ILE A 153 -10.21 -16.11 -3.85
N LEU A 154 -10.66 -15.04 -3.19
CA LEU A 154 -10.31 -14.77 -1.79
C LEU A 154 -11.06 -15.71 -0.82
N PRO A 155 -10.53 -15.94 0.40
CA PRO A 155 -11.10 -16.87 1.39
C PRO A 155 -12.33 -16.29 2.12
N GLY A 156 -13.28 -15.66 1.40
CA GLY A 156 -14.51 -15.11 1.96
C GLY A 156 -15.16 -14.09 1.03
N PRO A 157 -16.28 -13.50 1.48
CA PRO A 157 -17.06 -12.58 0.65
C PRO A 157 -16.28 -11.30 0.35
N VAL A 158 -16.20 -10.94 -0.93
CA VAL A 158 -15.59 -9.73 -1.44
C VAL A 158 -16.32 -9.31 -2.72
N ASN A 159 -16.38 -8.01 -2.98
CA ASN A 159 -16.82 -7.52 -4.30
C ASN A 159 -15.71 -7.85 -5.33
N PRO A 160 -15.98 -8.73 -6.33
CA PRO A 160 -14.94 -9.12 -7.30
C PRO A 160 -14.38 -7.96 -8.10
N GLY A 161 -15.18 -6.92 -8.36
CA GLY A 161 -14.73 -5.71 -9.06
C GLY A 161 -13.71 -4.89 -8.29
N ARG A 162 -13.54 -5.17 -6.99
CA ARG A 162 -12.53 -4.52 -6.13
C ARG A 162 -11.28 -5.37 -5.88
N VAL A 163 -11.24 -6.60 -6.39
CA VAL A 163 -10.04 -7.45 -6.34
C VAL A 163 -9.14 -7.04 -7.49
N LEU A 164 -8.01 -6.43 -7.15
CA LEU A 164 -7.10 -5.84 -8.11
C LEU A 164 -5.71 -6.45 -7.96
N ILE A 165 -5.01 -6.58 -9.09
CA ILE A 165 -3.63 -7.08 -9.14
C ILE A 165 -2.76 -6.14 -9.96
N TRP A 166 -1.55 -5.93 -9.49
CA TRP A 166 -0.46 -5.33 -10.23
C TRP A 166 0.54 -6.44 -10.61
N MET A 167 1.01 -6.40 -11.86
CA MET A 167 1.92 -7.41 -12.41
C MET A 167 3.28 -6.79 -12.71
N PRO A 168 4.40 -7.46 -12.38
CA PRO A 168 5.72 -7.01 -12.79
C PRO A 168 5.86 -7.08 -14.33
N GLN A 169 6.76 -6.25 -14.86
CA GLN A 169 7.04 -6.21 -16.30
C GLN A 169 7.45 -7.58 -16.85
N GLY A 170 6.94 -7.92 -18.02
CA GLY A 170 7.21 -9.20 -18.66
C GLY A 170 6.34 -10.37 -18.18
N GLN A 171 5.52 -10.19 -17.15
CA GLN A 171 4.53 -11.17 -16.72
C GLN A 171 3.14 -10.76 -17.23
N CYS A 172 2.61 -11.48 -18.22
CA CYS A 172 1.31 -11.18 -18.83
C CYS A 172 0.16 -12.01 -18.25
N ASP A 173 0.47 -13.17 -17.66
CA ASP A 173 -0.56 -14.09 -17.17
C ASP A 173 -0.98 -13.73 -15.74
N VAL A 174 -2.17 -13.16 -15.60
CA VAL A 174 -2.77 -12.90 -14.30
C VAL A 174 -3.05 -14.23 -13.59
N PRO A 175 -2.46 -14.45 -12.38
CA PRO A 175 -2.66 -15.71 -11.65
C PRO A 175 -4.13 -15.95 -11.33
N ALA A 176 -4.54 -17.21 -11.38
CA ALA A 176 -5.91 -17.64 -11.12
C ALA A 176 -5.95 -18.74 -10.05
N GLY A 177 -7.07 -18.79 -9.31
CA GLY A 177 -7.32 -19.81 -8.30
C GLY A 177 -7.52 -19.25 -6.89
N ALA A 178 -7.55 -20.16 -5.91
CA ALA A 178 -7.73 -19.79 -4.51
C ALA A 178 -6.55 -18.96 -3.99
N VAL A 179 -6.87 -17.87 -3.29
CA VAL A 179 -5.89 -17.03 -2.60
C VAL A 179 -5.67 -17.59 -1.20
N GLN A 180 -4.44 -17.94 -0.90
CA GLN A 180 -4.02 -18.54 0.38
C GLN A 180 -2.87 -17.73 0.98
N LYS A 181 -2.77 -17.72 2.32
CA LYS A 181 -1.69 -17.06 3.05
C LYS A 181 -0.39 -17.88 3.00
N GLY A 182 0.73 -17.17 2.99
CA GLY A 182 2.08 -17.77 3.04
C GLY A 182 2.58 -18.32 1.70
N TRP A 183 3.88 -18.53 1.59
CA TRP A 183 4.63 -19.32 0.61
C TRP A 183 6.04 -19.61 1.08
#